data_30854ea347c147f32d84a7ea772e61c7
#
_entry.id   30854ea347c147f32d84a7ea772e61c7
#
_cell.length_a   1.000
_cell.length_b   1.000
_cell.length_c   1.000
_cell.angle_alpha   90.00
_cell.angle_beta   90.00
_cell.angle_gamma   90.00
#
_symmetry.space_group_name_H-M   'P 1'
#
loop_
_entity.id
_entity.type
_entity.pdbx_description
1 polymer ?
#
loop_
_entity_poly.entity_id
_entity_poly.type
_entity_poly.pdbx_seq_one_letter_code
_entity_poly.pdbx_strand_id
1 'polypeptide(L)'
;HKLMDIKIEKKPWYIRYRYYMIAALAFIIFLIYVISLSLGPRKLRIETDNIQIAEVKDDKFMEYVDVEGLVQPILTIKVNTREAGSVDRIVGEEGNMMKQGDTLLILTNPDLIRSIEDQRDEWEKQRITYKEKEIEMEQKSLTLKQQTLQAQYEMERLRKSFGLDKEEFKMGIKSKAELQVSEDEYKYKLKNTALQMESLKHDSSVTLIRKELLKNDLERESKKLKRAEERLEDLIIKAPIGGQLSFVKVTPGQQVASGESIAEIKVLDQYKIHTSLSEYYIDRITTGLPA
;
A
#
# COMPACT_ATOMS: atom_id res chain seq x y z
N HIS A 1 -93.58 109.97 65.79
CA HIS A 1 -93.82 109.06 64.72
C HIS A 1 -92.83 107.90 64.85
N LYS A 2 -93.38 106.81 65.11
CA LYS A 2 -92.63 105.51 65.33
C LYS A 2 -92.30 104.90 64.06
N LEU A 3 -91.03 104.61 63.85
CA LEU A 3 -90.51 103.61 62.77
C LEU A 3 -90.29 102.33 63.46
N MET A 4 -90.88 101.32 62.89
CA MET A 4 -90.81 99.98 63.35
C MET A 4 -89.54 99.26 62.65
N ASP A 5 -88.67 98.82 63.47
CA ASP A 5 -87.50 98.18 63.08
C ASP A 5 -87.76 96.66 62.96
N ILE A 6 -87.64 96.10 61.74
CA ILE A 6 -87.81 94.59 61.41
C ILE A 6 -86.46 93.94 61.48
N LYS A 7 -86.27 93.08 62.43
CA LYS A 7 -85.11 92.22 62.61
C LYS A 7 -85.12 91.06 61.56
N ILE A 8 -84.18 91.07 60.64
CA ILE A 8 -83.99 89.98 59.68
C ILE A 8 -83.04 88.95 60.28
N GLU A 9 -83.52 87.70 60.49
CA GLU A 9 -82.68 86.54 60.89
C GLU A 9 -81.80 86.07 59.72
N LYS A 10 -80.50 86.11 59.97
CA LYS A 10 -79.49 85.55 59.02
C LYS A 10 -79.53 84.05 59.10
N LYS A 11 -79.95 83.41 58.01
CA LYS A 11 -79.83 81.95 57.86
C LYS A 11 -78.35 81.52 57.96
N PRO A 12 -78.03 80.41 58.67
CA PRO A 12 -76.65 79.93 58.82
C PRO A 12 -76.04 79.66 57.47
N TRP A 13 -74.75 79.96 57.31
CA TRP A 13 -73.98 79.95 56.08
C TRP A 13 -73.96 78.58 55.37
N TYR A 14 -74.06 77.42 56.10
CA TYR A 14 -74.08 76.08 55.57
C TYR A 14 -75.32 75.75 54.72
N ILE A 15 -76.41 76.45 54.94
CA ILE A 15 -77.62 76.25 54.12
C ILE A 15 -77.48 76.99 52.79
N ARG A 16 -76.72 78.08 52.71
CA ARG A 16 -76.50 78.83 51.48
C ARG A 16 -75.55 78.18 50.52
N TYR A 17 -74.62 77.42 51.05
CA TYR A 17 -73.62 76.68 50.24
C TYR A 17 -73.91 75.17 50.12
N ARG A 18 -75.05 74.71 50.58
CA ARG A 18 -75.40 73.26 50.58
C ARG A 18 -75.24 72.64 49.22
N TYR A 19 -75.63 73.27 48.17
CA TYR A 19 -75.48 72.74 46.79
C TYR A 19 -73.98 72.68 46.33
N TYR A 20 -73.21 73.69 46.75
CA TYR A 20 -71.78 73.73 46.47
C TYR A 20 -71.04 72.65 47.28
N MET A 21 -71.43 72.33 48.47
CA MET A 21 -70.87 71.23 49.24
C MET A 21 -71.21 69.86 48.64
N ILE A 22 -72.42 69.67 48.16
CA ILE A 22 -72.84 68.49 47.48
C ILE A 22 -72.09 68.32 46.14
N ALA A 23 -71.90 69.43 45.42
CA ALA A 23 -71.15 69.43 44.17
C ALA A 23 -69.63 69.07 44.43
N ALA A 24 -69.07 69.69 45.51
CA ALA A 24 -67.66 69.37 45.88
C ALA A 24 -67.49 67.94 46.30
N LEU A 25 -68.45 67.36 47.06
CA LEU A 25 -68.42 65.97 47.47
C LEU A 25 -68.53 65.05 46.24
N ALA A 26 -69.47 65.38 45.32
CA ALA A 26 -69.62 64.60 44.08
C ALA A 26 -68.35 64.67 43.19
N PHE A 27 -67.71 65.86 43.15
CA PHE A 27 -66.45 66.04 42.44
C PHE A 27 -65.30 65.22 43.04
N ILE A 28 -65.22 65.16 44.37
CA ILE A 28 -64.23 64.37 45.08
C ILE A 28 -64.48 62.88 44.81
N ILE A 29 -65.72 62.43 44.87
CA ILE A 29 -66.07 61.03 44.54
C ILE A 29 -65.73 60.68 43.08
N PHE A 30 -66.01 61.64 42.15
CA PHE A 30 -65.65 61.48 40.76
C PHE A 30 -64.11 61.42 40.56
N LEU A 31 -63.39 62.28 41.31
CA LEU A 31 -61.92 62.27 41.23
C LEU A 31 -61.32 60.95 41.78
N ILE A 32 -61.87 60.46 42.93
CA ILE A 32 -61.48 59.16 43.47
C ILE A 32 -61.80 58.03 42.49
N TYR A 33 -62.96 58.14 41.80
CA TYR A 33 -63.34 57.17 40.79
C TYR A 33 -62.39 57.13 39.57
N VAL A 34 -62.03 58.37 39.08
CA VAL A 34 -61.08 58.50 37.95
C VAL A 34 -59.67 58.01 38.38
N ILE A 35 -59.23 58.29 39.57
CA ILE A 35 -57.94 57.85 40.10
C ILE A 35 -57.97 56.31 40.26
N SER A 36 -59.04 55.76 40.78
CA SER A 36 -59.19 54.30 40.87
C SER A 36 -59.15 53.59 39.50
N LEU A 37 -59.76 54.21 38.48
CA LEU A 37 -59.69 53.72 37.13
C LEU A 37 -58.30 53.82 36.48
N SER A 38 -57.57 54.90 36.88
CA SER A 38 -56.25 55.20 36.38
C SER A 38 -55.14 54.33 37.03
N LEU A 39 -55.36 53.93 38.30
CA LEU A 39 -54.45 53.08 39.07
C LEU A 39 -54.74 51.57 38.95
N GLY A 40 -55.76 51.18 38.15
CA GLY A 40 -56.03 49.78 37.86
C GLY A 40 -54.82 49.09 37.19
N PRO A 41 -54.56 47.87 37.54
CA PRO A 41 -53.41 47.15 36.91
C PRO A 41 -53.55 47.14 35.41
N ARG A 42 -52.60 47.75 34.73
CA ARG A 42 -52.48 47.66 33.25
C ARG A 42 -52.30 46.21 32.85
N LYS A 43 -53.35 45.56 32.47
CA LYS A 43 -53.25 44.23 31.87
C LYS A 43 -52.61 44.40 30.50
N LEU A 44 -51.31 43.99 30.38
CA LEU A 44 -50.72 43.83 29.07
C LEU A 44 -51.53 42.76 28.32
N ARG A 45 -52.17 43.14 27.26
CA ARG A 45 -52.76 42.22 26.31
C ARG A 45 -51.60 41.71 25.45
N ILE A 46 -51.10 40.52 25.81
CA ILE A 46 -50.13 39.82 24.99
C ILE A 46 -50.95 39.01 24.01
N GLU A 47 -50.79 39.26 22.71
CA GLU A 47 -51.39 38.46 21.68
C GLU A 47 -50.74 37.08 21.74
N THR A 48 -51.51 36.07 22.11
CA THR A 48 -51.06 34.67 22.29
C THR A 48 -50.58 34.04 20.99
N ASP A 49 -50.92 34.59 19.85
CA ASP A 49 -50.54 34.07 18.55
C ASP A 49 -49.03 34.21 18.24
N ASN A 50 -48.36 35.13 18.95
CA ASN A 50 -46.92 35.40 18.78
C ASN A 50 -46.07 34.90 19.95
N ILE A 51 -46.60 34.15 20.91
CA ILE A 51 -45.86 33.60 22.03
C ILE A 51 -45.81 32.09 21.93
N GLN A 52 -44.62 31.59 21.73
CA GLN A 52 -44.35 30.18 21.91
C GLN A 52 -44.02 29.88 23.36
N ILE A 53 -44.91 29.15 24.02
CA ILE A 53 -44.68 28.66 25.38
C ILE A 53 -44.01 27.30 25.25
N ALA A 54 -42.74 27.21 25.64
CA ALA A 54 -42.01 25.97 25.68
C ALA A 54 -41.61 25.63 27.13
N GLU A 55 -41.73 24.39 27.49
CA GLU A 55 -41.28 23.86 28.75
C GLU A 55 -39.76 23.69 28.72
N VAL A 56 -39.05 24.23 29.66
CA VAL A 56 -37.60 24.05 29.81
C VAL A 56 -37.36 22.61 30.28
N LYS A 57 -36.78 21.82 29.43
CA LYS A 57 -36.35 20.45 29.74
C LYS A 57 -34.84 20.44 29.92
N ASP A 58 -34.38 19.73 30.94
CA ASP A 58 -32.95 19.47 31.13
C ASP A 58 -32.59 18.24 30.30
N ASP A 59 -32.09 18.46 29.08
CA ASP A 59 -31.68 17.42 28.15
C ASP A 59 -30.36 17.83 27.46
N LYS A 60 -29.70 16.87 26.86
CA LYS A 60 -28.45 17.14 26.12
C LYS A 60 -28.73 18.02 24.92
N PHE A 61 -28.09 19.17 24.88
CA PHE A 61 -28.14 20.03 23.71
C PHE A 61 -27.30 19.39 22.58
N MET A 62 -27.95 19.07 21.48
CA MET A 62 -27.29 18.60 20.26
C MET A 62 -27.39 19.69 19.21
N GLU A 63 -26.23 20.18 18.81
CA GLU A 63 -26.10 21.12 17.71
C GLU A 63 -25.85 20.30 16.43
N TYR A 64 -26.68 20.49 15.42
CA TYR A 64 -26.53 19.87 14.13
C TYR A 64 -25.99 20.88 13.13
N VAL A 65 -25.01 20.47 12.35
CA VAL A 65 -24.46 21.26 11.27
C VAL A 65 -24.84 20.57 9.96
N ASP A 66 -25.71 21.21 9.21
CA ASP A 66 -26.10 20.73 7.88
C ASP A 66 -24.99 21.04 6.89
N VAL A 67 -24.48 19.99 6.24
CA VAL A 67 -23.40 20.11 5.26
C VAL A 67 -23.69 19.24 4.04
N GLU A 68 -23.31 19.75 2.89
CA GLU A 68 -23.35 18.95 1.67
C GLU A 68 -22.16 18.01 1.64
N GLY A 69 -22.42 16.73 1.38
CA GLY A 69 -21.38 15.69 1.29
C GLY A 69 -21.39 14.98 -0.06
N LEU A 70 -20.21 14.74 -0.60
CA LEU A 70 -20.03 13.92 -1.79
C LEU A 70 -19.72 12.48 -1.37
N VAL A 71 -20.60 11.55 -1.74
CA VAL A 71 -20.38 10.11 -1.51
C VAL A 71 -19.34 9.59 -2.50
N GLN A 72 -18.27 9.02 -1.97
CA GLN A 72 -17.18 8.45 -2.76
C GLN A 72 -16.87 7.03 -2.29
N PRO A 73 -16.43 6.13 -3.16
CA PRO A 73 -15.88 4.85 -2.75
C PRO A 73 -14.69 5.05 -1.81
N ILE A 74 -14.53 4.17 -0.82
CA ILE A 74 -13.38 4.25 0.09
C ILE A 74 -12.07 4.08 -0.65
N LEU A 75 -12.05 3.14 -1.60
CA LEU A 75 -10.86 2.81 -2.37
C LEU A 75 -11.12 2.99 -3.86
N THR A 76 -10.25 3.76 -4.47
CA THR A 76 -10.16 3.93 -5.92
C THR A 76 -8.72 3.67 -6.34
N ILE A 77 -8.50 2.72 -7.24
CA ILE A 77 -7.17 2.35 -7.73
C ILE A 77 -7.04 2.75 -9.19
N LYS A 78 -5.99 3.50 -9.50
CA LYS A 78 -5.57 3.77 -10.87
C LYS A 78 -4.77 2.60 -11.40
N VAL A 79 -5.15 2.13 -12.58
CA VAL A 79 -4.42 1.08 -13.29
C VAL A 79 -3.46 1.73 -14.25
N ASN A 80 -2.17 1.49 -14.03
CA ASN A 80 -1.11 2.05 -14.85
C ASN A 80 -0.47 0.95 -15.70
N THR A 81 0.01 1.33 -16.88
CA THR A 81 0.83 0.46 -17.73
C THR A 81 2.17 0.18 -17.08
N ARG A 82 2.69 -1.02 -17.21
CA ARG A 82 4.08 -1.33 -16.83
C ARG A 82 5.03 -1.20 -18.01
N GLU A 83 4.57 -1.61 -19.19
CA GLU A 83 5.31 -1.52 -20.45
C GLU A 83 4.65 -0.51 -21.40
N ALA A 84 5.45 0.10 -22.25
CA ALA A 84 4.96 0.96 -23.32
C ALA A 84 4.45 0.11 -24.49
N GLY A 85 3.44 0.59 -25.19
CA GLY A 85 2.92 -0.10 -26.37
C GLY A 85 1.75 0.61 -27.00
N SER A 86 1.21 0.05 -28.07
CA SER A 86 -0.03 0.48 -28.69
C SER A 86 -1.20 -0.35 -28.16
N VAL A 87 -2.32 0.29 -27.89
CA VAL A 87 -3.55 -0.41 -27.47
C VAL A 87 -4.09 -1.25 -28.63
N ASP A 88 -4.00 -2.56 -28.50
CA ASP A 88 -4.55 -3.50 -29.48
C ASP A 88 -6.09 -3.57 -29.35
N ARG A 89 -6.54 -3.91 -28.16
CA ARG A 89 -8.00 -3.98 -27.87
C ARG A 89 -8.29 -3.76 -26.39
N ILE A 90 -9.46 -3.22 -26.13
CA ILE A 90 -10.03 -3.03 -24.80
C ILE A 90 -11.02 -4.17 -24.58
N VAL A 91 -10.85 -4.93 -23.50
CA VAL A 91 -11.67 -6.08 -23.12
C VAL A 91 -12.67 -5.70 -22.04
N GLY A 92 -12.23 -4.87 -21.07
CA GLY A 92 -13.07 -4.39 -19.98
C GLY A 92 -14.06 -3.32 -20.45
N GLU A 93 -15.31 -3.49 -20.11
CA GLU A 93 -16.37 -2.48 -20.37
C GLU A 93 -16.53 -1.57 -19.15
N GLU A 94 -16.65 -0.26 -19.41
CA GLU A 94 -16.92 0.73 -18.36
C GLU A 94 -18.25 0.43 -17.65
N GLY A 95 -18.24 0.55 -16.33
CA GLY A 95 -19.39 0.26 -15.48
C GLY A 95 -19.49 -1.21 -15.02
N ASN A 96 -18.80 -2.14 -15.66
CA ASN A 96 -18.85 -3.56 -15.29
C ASN A 96 -18.03 -3.87 -14.04
N MET A 97 -18.49 -4.88 -13.29
CA MET A 97 -17.74 -5.44 -12.16
C MET A 97 -16.65 -6.37 -12.67
N MET A 98 -15.42 -6.10 -12.26
CA MET A 98 -14.23 -6.88 -12.58
C MET A 98 -13.77 -7.64 -11.35
N LYS A 99 -13.24 -8.83 -11.56
CA LYS A 99 -12.52 -9.59 -10.52
C LYS A 99 -11.03 -9.30 -10.61
N GLN A 100 -10.32 -9.52 -9.52
CA GLN A 100 -8.86 -9.47 -9.54
C GLN A 100 -8.30 -10.45 -10.58
N GLY A 101 -7.43 -9.96 -11.45
CA GLY A 101 -6.83 -10.76 -12.53
C GLY A 101 -7.58 -10.74 -13.87
N ASP A 102 -8.79 -10.18 -13.93
CA ASP A 102 -9.51 -10.02 -15.21
C ASP A 102 -8.76 -9.08 -16.15
N THR A 103 -8.74 -9.41 -17.44
CA THR A 103 -8.07 -8.60 -18.45
C THR A 103 -8.88 -7.33 -18.75
N LEU A 104 -8.21 -6.18 -18.62
CA LEU A 104 -8.80 -4.88 -18.93
C LEU A 104 -8.56 -4.49 -20.38
N LEU A 105 -7.32 -4.56 -20.82
CA LEU A 105 -6.91 -4.27 -22.19
C LEU A 105 -5.62 -4.99 -22.54
N ILE A 106 -5.32 -5.09 -23.82
CA ILE A 106 -4.14 -5.72 -24.35
C ILE A 106 -3.36 -4.69 -25.15
N LEU A 107 -2.06 -4.59 -24.83
CA LEU A 107 -1.11 -3.77 -25.56
C LEU A 107 -0.34 -4.65 -26.55
N THR A 108 0.15 -4.05 -27.61
CA THR A 108 1.12 -4.65 -28.53
C THR A 108 2.37 -3.77 -28.59
N ASN A 109 3.53 -4.44 -28.58
CA ASN A 109 4.83 -3.78 -28.74
C ASN A 109 5.73 -4.69 -29.59
N PRO A 110 5.73 -4.52 -30.93
CA PRO A 110 6.52 -5.37 -31.83
C PRO A 110 8.02 -5.33 -31.57
N ASP A 111 8.55 -4.21 -31.10
CA ASP A 111 9.98 -4.08 -30.81
C ASP A 111 10.38 -4.87 -29.57
N LEU A 112 9.53 -4.84 -28.54
CA LEU A 112 9.70 -5.69 -27.34
C LEU A 112 9.63 -7.17 -27.70
N ILE A 113 8.66 -7.58 -28.50
CA ILE A 113 8.49 -8.98 -28.94
C ILE A 113 9.75 -9.45 -29.66
N ARG A 114 10.25 -8.68 -30.64
CA ARG A 114 11.49 -9.00 -31.37
C ARG A 114 12.70 -9.09 -30.44
N SER A 115 12.84 -8.12 -29.54
CA SER A 115 13.94 -8.12 -28.56
C SER A 115 13.94 -9.38 -27.67
N ILE A 116 12.78 -9.89 -27.32
CA ILE A 116 12.65 -11.11 -26.50
C ILE A 116 12.93 -12.36 -27.35
N GLU A 117 12.49 -12.39 -28.59
CA GLU A 117 12.85 -13.46 -29.54
C GLU A 117 14.37 -13.56 -29.73
N ASP A 118 15.05 -12.43 -29.95
CA ASP A 118 16.50 -12.35 -30.05
C ASP A 118 17.20 -12.86 -28.77
N GLN A 119 16.69 -12.51 -27.59
CA GLN A 119 17.21 -12.99 -26.31
C GLN A 119 16.98 -14.50 -26.11
N ARG A 120 15.87 -15.03 -26.60
CA ARG A 120 15.58 -16.47 -26.57
C ARG A 120 16.53 -17.24 -27.46
N ASP A 121 16.79 -16.75 -28.67
CA ASP A 121 17.74 -17.35 -29.60
C ASP A 121 19.17 -17.32 -29.03
N GLU A 122 19.57 -16.22 -28.42
CA GLU A 122 20.89 -16.12 -27.77
C GLU A 122 21.01 -17.08 -26.57
N TRP A 123 19.97 -17.19 -25.74
CA TRP A 123 19.96 -18.15 -24.64
C TRP A 123 20.06 -19.59 -25.15
N GLU A 124 19.37 -19.93 -26.23
CA GLU A 124 19.43 -21.28 -26.83
C GLU A 124 20.82 -21.60 -27.35
N LYS A 125 21.49 -20.65 -28.02
CA LYS A 125 22.91 -20.81 -28.44
C LYS A 125 23.82 -21.05 -27.24
N GLN A 126 23.66 -20.27 -26.19
CA GLN A 126 24.45 -20.42 -24.96
C GLN A 126 24.16 -21.74 -24.25
N ARG A 127 22.94 -22.22 -24.25
CA ARG A 127 22.55 -23.54 -23.72
C ARG A 127 23.26 -24.65 -24.46
N ILE A 128 23.33 -24.59 -25.79
CA ILE A 128 24.04 -25.56 -26.61
C ILE A 128 25.56 -25.53 -26.28
N THR A 129 26.16 -24.36 -26.27
CA THR A 129 27.58 -24.17 -25.90
C THR A 129 27.88 -24.68 -24.48
N TYR A 130 26.97 -24.45 -23.54
CA TYR A 130 27.08 -25.00 -22.19
C TYR A 130 27.10 -26.54 -22.20
N LYS A 131 26.20 -27.15 -22.95
CA LYS A 131 26.17 -28.63 -23.09
C LYS A 131 27.46 -29.20 -23.66
N GLU A 132 28.01 -28.56 -24.69
CA GLU A 132 29.30 -28.98 -25.27
C GLU A 132 30.43 -28.88 -24.23
N LYS A 133 30.52 -27.79 -23.50
CA LYS A 133 31.52 -27.61 -22.45
C LYS A 133 31.29 -28.54 -21.26
N GLU A 134 30.06 -28.84 -20.89
CA GLU A 134 29.74 -29.82 -19.85
C GLU A 134 30.25 -31.19 -20.21
N ILE A 135 30.03 -31.64 -21.45
CA ILE A 135 30.54 -32.93 -21.96
C ILE A 135 32.08 -32.96 -21.98
N GLU A 136 32.71 -31.89 -22.44
CA GLU A 136 34.18 -31.76 -22.43
C GLU A 136 34.76 -31.88 -21.01
N MET A 137 34.14 -31.20 -20.04
CA MET A 137 34.59 -31.27 -18.64
C MET A 137 34.33 -32.61 -18.00
N GLU A 138 33.28 -33.30 -18.38
CA GLU A 138 33.00 -34.66 -17.92
C GLU A 138 34.03 -35.64 -18.44
N GLN A 139 34.40 -35.57 -19.73
CA GLN A 139 35.49 -36.33 -20.31
C GLN A 139 36.82 -36.04 -19.60
N LYS A 140 37.13 -34.76 -19.33
CA LYS A 140 38.33 -34.39 -18.57
C LYS A 140 38.33 -34.97 -17.17
N SER A 141 37.20 -34.92 -16.46
CA SER A 141 37.05 -35.51 -15.12
C SER A 141 37.31 -37.02 -15.12
N LEU A 142 36.81 -37.74 -16.12
CA LEU A 142 37.07 -39.18 -16.27
C LEU A 142 38.55 -39.43 -16.54
N THR A 143 39.19 -38.64 -17.40
CA THR A 143 40.64 -38.74 -17.69
C THR A 143 41.48 -38.52 -16.42
N LEU A 144 41.16 -37.47 -15.63
CA LEU A 144 41.82 -37.19 -14.35
C LEU A 144 41.66 -38.34 -13.33
N LYS A 145 40.45 -38.94 -13.26
CA LYS A 145 40.22 -40.11 -12.40
C LYS A 145 41.09 -41.31 -12.82
N GLN A 146 41.18 -41.57 -14.14
CA GLN A 146 41.98 -42.62 -14.69
C GLN A 146 43.48 -42.41 -14.39
N GLN A 147 44.00 -41.16 -14.58
CA GLN A 147 45.37 -40.80 -14.25
C GLN A 147 45.68 -40.91 -12.75
N THR A 148 44.72 -40.53 -11.90
CA THR A 148 44.84 -40.66 -10.44
C THR A 148 44.93 -42.14 -10.03
N LEU A 149 44.08 -42.97 -10.59
CA LEU A 149 44.11 -44.41 -10.33
C LEU A 149 45.43 -45.05 -10.80
N GLN A 150 45.94 -44.61 -11.94
CA GLN A 150 47.26 -45.07 -12.44
C GLN A 150 48.39 -44.62 -11.53
N ALA A 151 48.42 -43.41 -11.03
CA ALA A 151 49.39 -42.91 -10.07
C ALA A 151 49.33 -43.66 -8.73
N GLN A 152 48.13 -43.96 -8.23
CA GLN A 152 47.94 -44.78 -7.02
C GLN A 152 48.51 -46.18 -7.19
N TYR A 153 48.23 -46.82 -8.34
CA TYR A 153 48.78 -48.15 -8.65
C TYR A 153 50.31 -48.10 -8.71
N GLU A 154 50.91 -47.09 -9.34
CA GLU A 154 52.37 -46.93 -9.39
C GLU A 154 52.98 -46.77 -8.00
N MET A 155 52.37 -45.98 -7.11
CA MET A 155 52.83 -45.87 -5.71
C MET A 155 52.80 -47.21 -4.98
N GLU A 156 51.75 -47.97 -5.13
CA GLU A 156 51.63 -49.30 -4.51
C GLU A 156 52.66 -50.26 -5.06
N ARG A 157 52.91 -50.24 -6.38
CA ARG A 157 53.96 -51.03 -7.02
C ARG A 157 55.34 -50.68 -6.49
N LEU A 158 55.69 -49.39 -6.38
CA LEU A 158 56.95 -48.91 -5.83
C LEU A 158 57.16 -49.36 -4.37
N ARG A 159 56.09 -49.29 -3.56
CA ARG A 159 56.14 -49.74 -2.16
C ARG A 159 56.41 -51.23 -2.07
N LYS A 160 55.76 -52.05 -2.86
CA LYS A 160 55.95 -53.49 -2.91
C LYS A 160 57.37 -53.85 -3.39
N SER A 161 57.86 -53.21 -4.46
CA SER A 161 59.21 -53.45 -4.99
C SER A 161 60.29 -53.14 -3.94
N PHE A 162 60.19 -51.99 -3.28
CA PHE A 162 61.17 -51.63 -2.21
C PHE A 162 61.05 -52.55 -0.99
N GLY A 163 59.83 -53.05 -0.67
CA GLY A 163 59.63 -54.08 0.34
C GLY A 163 60.37 -55.36 0.05
N LEU A 164 60.35 -55.83 -1.20
CA LEU A 164 61.12 -56.97 -1.65
C LEU A 164 62.64 -56.71 -1.53
N ASP A 165 63.13 -55.56 -1.94
CA ASP A 165 64.55 -55.21 -1.82
C ASP A 165 65.03 -55.25 -0.35
N LYS A 166 64.21 -54.86 0.60
CA LYS A 166 64.49 -54.97 2.05
C LYS A 166 64.56 -56.42 2.52
N GLU A 167 63.68 -57.27 2.04
CA GLU A 167 63.70 -58.70 2.40
C GLU A 167 64.92 -59.42 1.77
N GLU A 168 65.30 -59.11 0.53
CA GLU A 168 66.52 -59.64 -0.14
C GLU A 168 67.77 -59.18 0.63
N PHE A 169 67.84 -57.96 1.13
CA PHE A 169 68.89 -57.50 2.00
C PHE A 169 68.97 -58.32 3.33
N LYS A 170 67.81 -58.54 3.97
CA LYS A 170 67.79 -59.36 5.21
C LYS A 170 68.24 -60.80 4.97
N MET A 171 68.00 -61.33 3.79
CA MET A 171 68.47 -62.70 3.40
C MET A 171 69.94 -62.75 2.92
N GLY A 172 70.61 -61.58 2.90
CA GLY A 172 71.99 -61.46 2.47
C GLY A 172 72.25 -61.56 0.95
N ILE A 173 71.13 -61.44 0.15
CA ILE A 173 71.19 -61.44 -1.29
C ILE A 173 71.67 -60.11 -1.86
N LYS A 174 71.28 -59.01 -1.25
CA LYS A 174 71.72 -57.67 -1.62
C LYS A 174 72.70 -57.05 -0.61
N SER A 175 73.68 -56.31 -1.11
CA SER A 175 74.64 -55.53 -0.26
C SER A 175 73.97 -54.29 0.32
N LYS A 176 74.59 -53.73 1.36
CA LYS A 176 74.12 -52.46 1.98
C LYS A 176 74.17 -51.30 1.00
N ALA A 177 75.16 -51.23 0.12
CA ALA A 177 75.29 -50.18 -0.89
C ALA A 177 74.14 -50.26 -1.93
N GLU A 178 73.81 -51.49 -2.39
CA GLU A 178 72.66 -51.71 -3.33
C GLU A 178 71.32 -51.35 -2.66
N LEU A 179 71.10 -51.70 -1.39
CA LEU A 179 69.88 -51.30 -0.68
C LEU A 179 69.78 -49.76 -0.56
N GLN A 180 70.90 -49.06 -0.28
CA GLN A 180 70.94 -47.61 -0.16
C GLN A 180 70.52 -46.95 -1.53
N VAL A 181 71.06 -47.42 -2.64
CA VAL A 181 70.68 -46.92 -3.97
C VAL A 181 69.20 -47.16 -4.22
N SER A 182 68.69 -48.37 -3.92
CA SER A 182 67.28 -48.70 -4.06
C SER A 182 66.38 -47.82 -3.14
N GLU A 183 66.81 -47.51 -1.93
CA GLU A 183 66.09 -46.62 -1.02
C GLU A 183 66.02 -45.20 -1.55
N ASP A 184 67.13 -44.65 -2.06
CA ASP A 184 67.20 -43.30 -2.61
C ASP A 184 66.33 -43.19 -3.88
N GLU A 185 66.37 -44.20 -4.73
CA GLU A 185 65.48 -44.25 -5.92
C GLU A 185 64.00 -44.38 -5.53
N TYR A 186 63.66 -45.21 -4.54
CA TYR A 186 62.32 -45.30 -4.00
C TYR A 186 61.83 -43.98 -3.43
N LYS A 187 62.60 -43.31 -2.60
CA LYS A 187 62.26 -42.02 -2.02
C LYS A 187 62.03 -40.96 -3.09
N TYR A 188 62.87 -40.89 -4.09
CA TYR A 188 62.72 -39.97 -5.20
C TYR A 188 61.42 -40.24 -6.00
N LYS A 189 61.20 -41.47 -6.41
CA LYS A 189 59.99 -41.86 -7.17
C LYS A 189 58.74 -41.66 -6.35
N LEU A 190 58.74 -41.98 -5.05
CA LEU A 190 57.62 -41.75 -4.14
C LEU A 190 57.27 -40.27 -4.07
N LYS A 191 58.28 -39.41 -3.86
CA LYS A 191 58.07 -37.95 -3.80
C LYS A 191 57.54 -37.39 -5.10
N ASN A 192 58.07 -37.84 -6.25
CA ASN A 192 57.59 -37.41 -7.56
C ASN A 192 56.16 -37.85 -7.85
N THR A 193 55.78 -39.10 -7.53
CA THR A 193 54.41 -39.59 -7.71
C THR A 193 53.44 -38.87 -6.73
N ALA A 194 53.85 -38.54 -5.51
CA ALA A 194 53.07 -37.77 -4.55
C ALA A 194 52.76 -36.37 -5.10
N LEU A 195 53.76 -35.67 -5.66
CA LEU A 195 53.56 -34.37 -6.30
C LEU A 195 52.62 -34.47 -7.53
N GLN A 196 52.76 -35.55 -8.33
CA GLN A 196 51.86 -35.81 -9.45
C GLN A 196 50.40 -36.02 -8.97
N MET A 197 50.18 -36.75 -7.89
CA MET A 197 48.84 -36.93 -7.29
C MET A 197 48.26 -35.64 -6.76
N GLU A 198 49.09 -34.79 -6.13
CA GLU A 198 48.67 -33.47 -5.64
C GLU A 198 48.23 -32.58 -6.82
N SER A 199 49.00 -32.55 -7.92
CA SER A 199 48.62 -31.84 -9.15
C SER A 199 47.32 -32.35 -9.75
N LEU A 200 47.12 -33.66 -9.84
CA LEU A 200 45.88 -34.26 -10.33
C LEU A 200 44.65 -33.92 -9.48
N LYS A 201 44.86 -33.91 -8.14
CA LYS A 201 43.81 -33.47 -7.20
C LYS A 201 43.44 -32.01 -7.39
N HIS A 202 44.45 -31.14 -7.55
CA HIS A 202 44.24 -29.72 -7.84
C HIS A 202 43.49 -29.54 -9.17
N ASP A 203 43.88 -30.20 -10.25
CA ASP A 203 43.21 -30.12 -11.56
C ASP A 203 41.79 -30.63 -11.49
N SER A 204 41.50 -31.68 -10.72
CA SER A 204 40.15 -32.17 -10.48
C SER A 204 39.29 -31.11 -9.76
N SER A 205 39.85 -30.45 -8.71
CA SER A 205 39.15 -29.38 -8.00
C SER A 205 38.85 -28.18 -8.90
N VAL A 206 39.83 -27.76 -9.73
CA VAL A 206 39.64 -26.67 -10.70
C VAL A 206 38.55 -27.03 -11.73
N THR A 207 38.52 -28.28 -12.19
CA THR A 207 37.51 -28.74 -13.14
C THR A 207 36.10 -28.68 -12.52
N LEU A 208 35.94 -29.07 -11.26
CA LEU A 208 34.67 -28.99 -10.56
C LEU A 208 34.21 -27.51 -10.38
N ILE A 209 35.12 -26.63 -10.00
CA ILE A 209 34.80 -25.18 -9.86
C ILE A 209 34.40 -24.60 -11.21
N ARG A 210 35.09 -24.94 -12.30
CA ARG A 210 34.72 -24.49 -13.65
C ARG A 210 33.34 -24.98 -14.07
N LYS A 211 33.00 -26.22 -13.74
CA LYS A 211 31.66 -26.79 -14.02
C LYS A 211 30.57 -26.01 -13.25
N GLU A 212 30.83 -25.68 -12.00
CA GLU A 212 29.89 -24.89 -11.17
C GLU A 212 29.72 -23.46 -11.72
N LEU A 213 30.82 -22.78 -12.08
CA LEU A 213 30.76 -21.46 -12.69
C LEU A 213 29.95 -21.44 -13.97
N LEU A 214 30.15 -22.43 -14.84
CA LEU A 214 29.39 -22.62 -16.09
C LEU A 214 27.90 -22.81 -15.83
N LYS A 215 27.54 -23.61 -14.83
CA LYS A 215 26.14 -23.82 -14.43
C LYS A 215 25.52 -22.52 -13.93
N ASN A 216 26.26 -21.76 -13.11
CA ASN A 216 25.78 -20.49 -12.58
C ASN A 216 25.58 -19.45 -13.70
N ASP A 217 26.47 -19.43 -14.70
CA ASP A 217 26.35 -18.56 -15.87
C ASP A 217 25.08 -18.87 -16.68
N LEU A 218 24.83 -20.15 -16.96
CA LEU A 218 23.63 -20.57 -17.67
C LEU A 218 22.35 -20.21 -16.87
N GLU A 219 22.36 -20.42 -15.56
CA GLU A 219 21.23 -20.08 -14.71
C GLU A 219 20.97 -18.57 -14.71
N ARG A 220 22.01 -17.75 -14.72
CA ARG A 220 21.91 -16.28 -14.80
C ARG A 220 21.27 -15.84 -16.12
N GLU A 221 21.70 -16.44 -17.24
CA GLU A 221 21.09 -16.15 -18.56
C GLU A 221 19.65 -16.62 -18.65
N SER A 222 19.31 -17.77 -18.08
CA SER A 222 17.93 -18.25 -17.98
C SER A 222 17.04 -17.28 -17.19
N LYS A 223 17.54 -16.75 -16.08
CA LYS A 223 16.83 -15.73 -15.29
C LYS A 223 16.63 -14.43 -16.04
N LYS A 224 17.59 -14.03 -16.89
CA LYS A 224 17.44 -12.85 -17.77
C LYS A 224 16.31 -13.06 -18.77
N LEU A 225 16.31 -14.19 -19.45
CA LEU A 225 15.25 -14.55 -20.41
C LEU A 225 13.88 -14.55 -19.73
N LYS A 226 13.76 -15.18 -18.57
CA LYS A 226 12.50 -15.22 -17.81
C LYS A 226 11.98 -13.83 -17.49
N ARG A 227 12.86 -12.93 -17.01
CA ARG A 227 12.47 -11.52 -16.74
C ARG A 227 12.05 -10.78 -18.00
N ALA A 228 12.68 -11.07 -19.12
CA ALA A 228 12.28 -10.49 -20.39
C ALA A 228 10.90 -11.02 -20.84
N GLU A 229 10.62 -12.31 -20.67
CA GLU A 229 9.32 -12.91 -20.96
C GLU A 229 8.20 -12.38 -20.04
N GLU A 230 8.49 -12.12 -18.75
CA GLU A 230 7.56 -11.47 -17.81
C GLU A 230 7.10 -10.09 -18.32
N ARG A 231 7.95 -9.35 -19.04
CA ARG A 231 7.58 -8.09 -19.68
C ARG A 231 6.53 -8.25 -20.79
N LEU A 232 6.47 -9.40 -21.46
CA LEU A 232 5.38 -9.70 -22.41
C LEU A 232 4.03 -9.88 -21.69
N GLU A 233 4.04 -10.46 -20.51
CA GLU A 233 2.84 -10.59 -19.70
C GLU A 233 2.33 -9.22 -19.22
N ASP A 234 3.24 -8.26 -19.00
CA ASP A 234 2.90 -6.87 -18.63
C ASP A 234 2.23 -6.09 -19.77
N LEU A 235 2.23 -6.59 -21.01
CA LEU A 235 1.40 -6.05 -22.10
C LEU A 235 -0.09 -6.42 -21.95
N ILE A 236 -0.43 -7.40 -21.16
CA ILE A 236 -1.81 -7.77 -20.82
C ILE A 236 -2.13 -7.09 -19.50
N ILE A 237 -2.87 -5.98 -19.58
CA ILE A 237 -3.23 -5.22 -18.39
C ILE A 237 -4.41 -5.88 -17.71
N LYS A 238 -4.19 -6.28 -16.45
CA LYS A 238 -5.18 -6.98 -15.62
C LYS A 238 -5.64 -6.10 -14.47
N ALA A 239 -6.85 -6.35 -13.97
CA ALA A 239 -7.39 -5.70 -12.79
C ALA A 239 -6.57 -6.08 -11.54
N PRO A 240 -5.95 -5.13 -10.83
CA PRO A 240 -5.15 -5.41 -9.64
C PRO A 240 -6.01 -5.82 -8.44
N ILE A 241 -7.27 -5.41 -8.43
CA ILE A 241 -8.26 -5.73 -7.39
C ILE A 241 -9.62 -5.94 -8.03
N GLY A 242 -10.54 -6.58 -7.29
CA GLY A 242 -11.96 -6.62 -7.65
C GLY A 242 -12.64 -5.26 -7.42
N GLY A 243 -13.52 -4.87 -8.32
CA GLY A 243 -14.28 -3.62 -8.23
C GLY A 243 -14.92 -3.25 -9.55
N GLN A 244 -15.58 -2.09 -9.58
CA GLN A 244 -16.19 -1.58 -10.78
C GLN A 244 -15.17 -0.79 -11.62
N LEU A 245 -15.06 -1.13 -12.91
CA LEU A 245 -14.28 -0.36 -13.87
C LEU A 245 -14.98 0.98 -14.11
N SER A 246 -14.39 2.08 -13.64
CA SER A 246 -15.03 3.40 -13.68
C SER A 246 -14.95 4.00 -15.08
N PHE A 247 -13.75 4.02 -15.64
CA PHE A 247 -13.51 4.49 -17.02
C PHE A 247 -12.19 3.96 -17.54
N VAL A 248 -12.06 3.97 -18.87
CA VAL A 248 -10.85 3.64 -19.62
C VAL A 248 -10.43 4.88 -20.41
N LYS A 249 -9.24 5.41 -20.13
CA LYS A 249 -8.76 6.68 -20.71
C LYS A 249 -8.22 6.58 -22.13
N VAL A 250 -8.06 5.36 -22.63
CA VAL A 250 -7.35 5.08 -23.87
C VAL A 250 -8.27 4.50 -24.92
N THR A 251 -7.91 4.66 -26.19
CA THR A 251 -8.63 4.13 -27.33
C THR A 251 -7.77 3.11 -28.09
N PRO A 252 -8.39 2.13 -28.79
CA PRO A 252 -7.64 1.22 -29.66
C PRO A 252 -6.77 1.95 -30.67
N GLY A 253 -5.53 1.49 -30.85
CA GLY A 253 -4.51 2.12 -31.70
C GLY A 253 -3.71 3.26 -31.05
N GLN A 254 -4.08 3.72 -29.85
CA GLN A 254 -3.35 4.76 -29.13
C GLN A 254 -2.04 4.22 -28.57
N GLN A 255 -0.97 5.01 -28.67
CA GLN A 255 0.30 4.74 -28.00
C GLN A 255 0.22 5.17 -26.54
N VAL A 256 0.69 4.29 -25.64
CA VAL A 256 0.79 4.55 -24.20
C VAL A 256 2.23 4.36 -23.73
N ALA A 257 2.64 5.22 -22.82
CA ALA A 257 3.97 5.13 -22.22
C ALA A 257 3.95 4.22 -20.98
N SER A 258 5.12 3.72 -20.59
CA SER A 258 5.24 3.00 -19.30
C SER A 258 4.91 3.93 -18.12
N GLY A 259 4.12 3.46 -17.17
CA GLY A 259 3.64 4.23 -16.01
C GLY A 259 2.41 5.10 -16.27
N GLU A 260 1.88 5.14 -17.50
CA GLU A 260 0.70 5.91 -17.84
C GLU A 260 -0.57 5.31 -17.21
N SER A 261 -1.43 6.17 -16.63
CA SER A 261 -2.69 5.75 -16.06
C SER A 261 -3.75 5.58 -17.14
N ILE A 262 -4.21 4.37 -17.33
CA ILE A 262 -5.10 3.96 -18.44
C ILE A 262 -6.52 3.68 -18.02
N ALA A 263 -6.74 3.30 -16.77
CA ALA A 263 -8.07 2.96 -16.26
C ALA A 263 -8.15 3.23 -14.75
N GLU A 264 -9.36 3.19 -14.23
CA GLU A 264 -9.64 3.39 -12.81
C GLU A 264 -10.67 2.37 -12.32
N ILE A 265 -10.37 1.70 -11.21
CA ILE A 265 -11.26 0.72 -10.57
C ILE A 265 -11.68 1.25 -9.20
N LYS A 266 -12.99 1.25 -8.95
CA LYS A 266 -13.61 1.65 -7.69
C LYS A 266 -14.13 0.44 -6.93
N VAL A 267 -13.76 0.32 -5.67
CA VAL A 267 -14.33 -0.69 -4.76
C VAL A 267 -15.62 -0.14 -4.19
N LEU A 268 -16.72 -0.78 -4.49
CA LEU A 268 -18.07 -0.31 -4.14
C LEU A 268 -18.62 -0.92 -2.84
N ASP A 269 -17.83 -1.70 -2.11
CA ASP A 269 -18.28 -2.37 -0.89
C ASP A 269 -18.47 -1.39 0.28
N GLN A 270 -17.74 -0.29 0.27
CA GLN A 270 -17.76 0.72 1.33
C GLN A 270 -17.62 2.12 0.72
N TYR A 271 -18.32 3.07 1.33
CA TYR A 271 -18.32 4.46 0.90
C TYR A 271 -17.84 5.36 2.02
N LYS A 272 -17.27 6.48 1.64
CA LYS A 272 -16.97 7.62 2.51
C LYS A 272 -17.69 8.85 2.01
N ILE A 273 -18.10 9.71 2.93
CA ILE A 273 -18.66 11.01 2.60
C ILE A 273 -17.54 12.04 2.79
N HIS A 274 -17.25 12.76 1.72
CA HIS A 274 -16.34 13.89 1.76
C HIS A 274 -17.15 15.16 1.80
N THR A 275 -16.98 15.96 2.85
CA THR A 275 -17.67 17.22 3.03
C THR A 275 -16.67 18.33 3.31
N SER A 276 -17.02 19.55 2.91
CA SER A 276 -16.27 20.76 3.24
C SER A 276 -17.00 21.50 4.33
N LEU A 277 -16.32 21.76 5.43
CA LEU A 277 -16.84 22.49 6.56
C LEU A 277 -16.22 23.89 6.59
N SER A 278 -17.03 24.89 7.01
CA SER A 278 -16.49 26.23 7.28
C SER A 278 -15.52 26.20 8.45
N GLU A 279 -14.46 27.00 8.40
CA GLU A 279 -13.50 27.18 9.49
C GLU A 279 -14.17 27.52 10.84
N TYR A 280 -15.36 28.13 10.81
CA TYR A 280 -16.14 28.45 12.01
C TYR A 280 -16.45 27.23 12.89
N TYR A 281 -16.54 26.03 12.32
CA TYR A 281 -16.87 24.80 13.05
C TYR A 281 -15.66 23.96 13.44
N ILE A 282 -14.44 24.41 13.10
CA ILE A 282 -13.22 23.58 13.23
C ILE A 282 -12.95 23.15 14.68
N ASP A 283 -13.23 24.03 15.63
CA ASP A 283 -13.02 23.78 17.06
C ASP A 283 -14.10 22.89 17.70
N ARG A 284 -15.22 22.69 17.00
CA ARG A 284 -16.39 21.94 17.50
C ARG A 284 -16.48 20.53 16.95
N ILE A 285 -15.72 20.24 15.90
CA ILE A 285 -15.75 18.94 15.22
C ILE A 285 -14.53 18.12 15.63
N THR A 286 -14.80 16.97 16.20
CA THR A 286 -13.79 16.01 16.62
C THR A 286 -14.05 14.65 15.98
N THR A 287 -13.01 13.83 15.86
CA THR A 287 -13.17 12.45 15.38
C THR A 287 -14.05 11.63 16.30
N GLY A 288 -15.01 10.89 15.72
CA GLY A 288 -15.93 10.03 16.48
C GLY A 288 -17.29 10.67 16.77
N LEU A 289 -17.57 11.87 16.27
CA LEU A 289 -18.92 12.42 16.30
C LEU A 289 -19.83 11.62 15.36
N PRO A 290 -21.09 11.38 15.77
CA PRO A 290 -22.08 10.76 14.90
C PRO A 290 -22.41 11.71 13.74
N ALA A 291 -22.53 11.17 12.54
CA ALA A 291 -22.92 11.88 11.32
C ALA A 291 -24.24 11.32 10.78
#